data_8772b381c4dd39900953b3d8092695a3
#
_entry.id   8772b381c4dd39900953b3d8092695a3
#
_cell.length_a   1.000
_cell.length_b   1.000
_cell.length_c   1.000
_cell.angle_alpha   90.00
_cell.angle_beta   90.00
_cell.angle_gamma   90.00
#
_symmetry.space_group_name_H-M   'P 1'
#
loop_
_entity.id
_entity.type
_entity.pdbx_description
1 polymer ?
#
loop_
_entity_poly.entity_id
_entity_poly.type
_entity_poly.pdbx_seq_one_letter_code
_entity_poly.pdbx_strand_id
1 'polypeptide(L)'
;MAIFEGPRFFEAFIRGVKYDKVPDIMRRICAICTAAHSLASIRTIEKAFGVKVTRQTELLRDLLIHGEMIESHALHVFMLALPDYLGFPDAIRMASKYPKEVKAALMLKKAGNMVHNIVSGREVHGMNERVGGFSKIPTEDELLQIRKAMEESKATAELAVELFAKAEIPKFAESDNMLMALDPGEKFGYFGDYVLISTGERYPVEELSLIHI
;
A
#
# COMPACT_ATOMS: atom_id res chain seq x y z
N MET A 1 9.06 -20.90 -15.11
CA MET A 1 9.60 -19.77 -14.35
C MET A 1 10.23 -20.33 -13.11
N ALA A 2 11.51 -20.07 -12.85
CA ALA A 2 12.13 -20.51 -11.59
C ALA A 2 11.85 -19.43 -10.55
N ILE A 3 11.22 -19.80 -9.46
CA ILE A 3 11.05 -18.90 -8.33
C ILE A 3 12.29 -19.07 -7.46
N PHE A 4 13.10 -18.03 -7.40
CA PHE A 4 14.19 -17.96 -6.45
C PHE A 4 13.61 -17.51 -5.11
N GLU A 5 14.07 -18.13 -4.03
CA GLU A 5 13.82 -17.59 -2.70
C GLU A 5 14.30 -16.13 -2.68
N GLY A 6 13.42 -15.22 -2.26
CA GLY A 6 13.75 -13.82 -2.17
C GLY A 6 14.97 -13.60 -1.25
N PRO A 7 15.82 -12.63 -1.54
CA PRO A 7 16.99 -12.37 -0.70
C PRO A 7 16.54 -11.99 0.72
N ARG A 8 16.95 -12.77 1.71
CA ARG A 8 16.70 -12.51 3.15
C ARG A 8 17.64 -11.42 3.71
N PHE A 9 18.03 -10.51 2.82
CA PHE A 9 18.99 -9.44 3.12
C PHE A 9 18.48 -8.49 4.21
N PHE A 10 17.21 -8.11 4.13
CA PHE A 10 16.61 -7.20 5.12
C PHE A 10 16.51 -7.85 6.50
N GLU A 11 16.25 -9.14 6.58
CA GLU A 11 16.28 -9.86 7.85
C GLU A 11 17.68 -9.83 8.46
N ALA A 12 18.72 -10.06 7.66
CA ALA A 12 20.10 -9.98 8.13
C ALA A 12 20.47 -8.55 8.56
N PHE A 13 19.99 -7.55 7.83
CA PHE A 13 20.30 -6.15 8.07
C PHE A 13 19.74 -5.61 9.40
N ILE A 14 18.57 -6.11 9.84
CA ILE A 14 17.95 -5.67 11.10
C ILE A 14 18.40 -6.48 12.33
N ARG A 15 19.15 -7.57 12.15
CA ARG A 15 19.66 -8.36 13.29
C ARG A 15 20.58 -7.51 14.16
N GLY A 16 20.32 -7.52 15.47
CA GLY A 16 21.08 -6.73 16.45
C GLY A 16 20.66 -5.25 16.52
N VAL A 17 19.77 -4.81 15.66
CA VAL A 17 19.21 -3.45 15.73
C VAL A 17 18.19 -3.37 16.87
N LYS A 18 18.22 -2.28 17.65
CA LYS A 18 17.22 -2.04 18.68
C LYS A 18 15.82 -1.94 18.07
N TYR A 19 14.84 -2.56 18.73
CA TYR A 19 13.47 -2.66 18.22
C TYR A 19 12.86 -1.30 17.85
N ASP A 20 13.18 -0.23 18.58
CA ASP A 20 12.68 1.13 18.34
C ASP A 20 13.24 1.77 17.05
N LYS A 21 14.32 1.20 16.49
CA LYS A 21 14.96 1.65 15.23
C LYS A 21 14.53 0.84 14.01
N VAL A 22 13.98 -0.36 14.23
CA VAL A 22 13.56 -1.22 13.12
C VAL A 22 12.52 -0.53 12.20
N PRO A 23 11.46 0.13 12.71
CA PRO A 23 10.51 0.82 11.83
C PRO A 23 11.15 1.92 10.97
N ASP A 24 12.17 2.61 11.49
CA ASP A 24 12.87 3.67 10.75
C ASP A 24 13.71 3.11 9.58
N ILE A 25 14.16 1.89 9.69
CA ILE A 25 14.85 1.18 8.61
C ILE A 25 13.82 0.63 7.61
N MET A 26 12.80 -0.08 8.11
CA MET A 26 11.84 -0.76 7.28
C MET A 26 11.06 0.19 6.36
N ARG A 27 10.67 1.37 6.86
CA ARG A 27 10.00 2.38 6.03
C ARG A 27 10.84 2.92 4.86
N ARG A 28 12.17 2.70 4.88
CA ARG A 28 13.10 3.13 3.82
C ARG A 28 13.41 2.06 2.78
N ILE A 29 12.83 0.88 2.91
CA ILE A 29 12.97 -0.18 1.90
C ILE A 29 12.35 0.26 0.59
N CYS A 30 11.21 0.93 0.66
CA CYS A 30 10.45 1.34 -0.51
C CYS A 30 9.85 2.74 -0.29
N ALA A 31 9.92 3.56 -1.32
CA ALA A 31 9.34 4.91 -1.27
C ALA A 31 7.82 4.91 -1.44
N ILE A 32 7.30 3.97 -2.25
CA ILE A 32 5.88 3.89 -2.61
C ILE A 32 5.10 3.13 -1.52
N CYS A 33 5.60 1.97 -1.08
CA CYS A 33 4.93 1.13 -0.08
C CYS A 33 5.50 1.35 1.34
N THR A 34 5.84 2.57 1.67
CA THR A 34 6.50 2.96 2.92
C THR A 34 5.64 2.71 4.16
N ALA A 35 4.33 2.97 4.08
CA ALA A 35 3.40 2.74 5.18
C ALA A 35 3.22 1.25 5.46
N ALA A 36 3.11 0.42 4.43
CA ALA A 36 3.02 -1.03 4.58
C ALA A 36 4.24 -1.59 5.31
N HIS A 37 5.46 -1.24 4.90
CA HIS A 37 6.70 -1.67 5.57
C HIS A 37 6.80 -1.16 7.01
N SER A 38 6.48 0.11 7.23
CA SER A 38 6.49 0.73 8.54
C SER A 38 5.51 0.04 9.49
N LEU A 39 4.25 -0.08 9.08
CA LEU A 39 3.19 -0.66 9.92
C LEU A 39 3.38 -2.16 10.15
N ALA A 40 3.89 -2.91 9.17
CA ALA A 40 4.23 -4.32 9.37
C ALA A 40 5.24 -4.49 10.49
N SER A 41 6.32 -3.70 10.48
CA SER A 41 7.35 -3.74 11.53
C SER A 41 6.83 -3.29 12.89
N ILE A 42 6.04 -2.21 12.94
CA ILE A 42 5.44 -1.68 14.16
C ILE A 42 4.51 -2.73 14.78
N ARG A 43 3.60 -3.33 14.00
CA ARG A 43 2.65 -4.33 14.50
C ARG A 43 3.35 -5.61 14.96
N THR A 44 4.41 -6.01 14.29
CA THR A 44 5.24 -7.15 14.74
C THR A 44 5.83 -6.89 16.13
N ILE A 45 6.37 -5.69 16.34
CA ILE A 45 6.92 -5.28 17.64
C ILE A 45 5.82 -5.19 18.69
N GLU A 46 4.67 -4.60 18.37
CA GLU A 46 3.52 -4.53 19.27
C GLU A 46 3.04 -5.91 19.69
N LYS A 47 2.97 -6.84 18.74
CA LYS A 47 2.62 -8.24 19.05
C LYS A 47 3.65 -8.89 19.97
N ALA A 48 4.94 -8.73 19.71
CA ALA A 48 6.02 -9.28 20.51
C ALA A 48 6.02 -8.76 21.96
N PHE A 49 5.62 -7.51 22.19
CA PHE A 49 5.54 -6.88 23.51
C PHE A 49 4.13 -6.89 24.14
N GLY A 50 3.13 -7.44 23.45
CA GLY A 50 1.74 -7.44 23.93
C GLY A 50 1.11 -6.06 23.99
N VAL A 51 1.60 -5.09 23.19
CA VAL A 51 1.08 -3.72 23.16
C VAL A 51 -0.27 -3.71 22.45
N LYS A 52 -1.27 -3.16 23.12
CA LYS A 52 -2.60 -2.92 22.54
C LYS A 52 -2.74 -1.45 22.19
N VAL A 53 -3.25 -1.18 21.00
CA VAL A 53 -3.49 0.18 20.50
C VAL A 53 -4.96 0.56 20.63
N THR A 54 -5.25 1.87 20.58
CA THR A 54 -6.61 2.38 20.61
C THR A 54 -7.30 2.20 19.26
N ARG A 55 -8.64 2.23 19.24
CA ARG A 55 -9.43 2.21 18.00
C ARG A 55 -9.07 3.39 17.08
N GLN A 56 -8.78 4.56 17.63
CA GLN A 56 -8.32 5.71 16.86
C GLN A 56 -7.00 5.43 16.11
N THR A 57 -6.06 4.78 16.79
CA THR A 57 -4.79 4.37 16.16
C THR A 57 -5.02 3.41 15.00
N GLU A 58 -5.90 2.43 15.17
CA GLU A 58 -6.25 1.50 14.08
C GLU A 58 -6.85 2.22 12.88
N LEU A 59 -7.81 3.12 13.10
CA LEU A 59 -8.44 3.89 12.03
C LEU A 59 -7.45 4.80 11.28
N LEU A 60 -6.51 5.41 11.98
CA LEU A 60 -5.47 6.22 11.34
C LEU A 60 -4.50 5.36 10.53
N ARG A 61 -4.21 4.14 10.97
CA ARG A 61 -3.41 3.18 10.22
C ARG A 61 -4.14 2.69 8.97
N ASP A 62 -5.44 2.39 9.09
CA ASP A 62 -6.28 2.05 7.95
C ASP A 62 -6.30 3.21 6.92
N LEU A 63 -6.51 4.44 7.38
CA LEU A 63 -6.50 5.62 6.53
C LEU A 63 -5.15 5.77 5.81
N LEU A 64 -4.04 5.59 6.52
CA LEU A 64 -2.69 5.69 5.95
C LEU A 64 -2.45 4.64 4.85
N ILE A 65 -2.83 3.38 5.08
CA ILE A 65 -2.71 2.31 4.08
C ILE A 65 -3.60 2.57 2.87
N HIS A 66 -4.83 3.05 3.06
CA HIS A 66 -5.70 3.38 1.93
C HIS A 66 -5.12 4.55 1.11
N GLY A 67 -4.49 5.54 1.77
CA GLY A 67 -3.76 6.61 1.09
C GLY A 67 -2.61 6.07 0.22
N GLU A 68 -1.83 5.13 0.76
CA GLU A 68 -0.76 4.44 0.03
C GLU A 68 -1.30 3.67 -1.18
N MET A 69 -2.41 2.96 -1.02
CA MET A 69 -3.02 2.22 -2.12
C MET A 69 -3.49 3.15 -3.25
N ILE A 70 -4.13 4.27 -2.91
CA ILE A 70 -4.56 5.25 -3.91
C ILE A 70 -3.35 5.82 -4.67
N GLU A 71 -2.30 6.23 -3.95
CA GLU A 71 -1.08 6.72 -4.57
C GLU A 71 -0.42 5.69 -5.48
N SER A 72 -0.20 4.49 -4.95
CA SER A 72 0.47 3.39 -5.62
C SER A 72 -0.28 2.92 -6.86
N HIS A 73 -1.59 2.71 -6.74
CA HIS A 73 -2.41 2.28 -7.86
C HIS A 73 -2.50 3.36 -8.94
N ALA A 74 -2.64 4.63 -8.57
CA ALA A 74 -2.64 5.73 -9.54
C ALA A 74 -1.32 5.78 -10.31
N LEU A 75 -0.19 5.63 -9.61
CA LEU A 75 1.13 5.58 -10.23
C LEU A 75 1.24 4.38 -11.18
N HIS A 76 0.88 3.19 -10.72
CA HIS A 76 1.00 1.97 -11.52
C HIS A 76 0.09 2.02 -12.75
N VAL A 77 -1.20 2.29 -12.55
CA VAL A 77 -2.20 2.27 -13.62
C VAL A 77 -1.87 3.27 -14.73
N PHE A 78 -1.62 4.52 -14.38
CA PHE A 78 -1.49 5.59 -15.36
C PHE A 78 -0.07 5.85 -15.84
N MET A 79 0.94 5.63 -15.00
CA MET A 79 2.32 6.01 -15.32
C MET A 79 3.18 4.84 -15.77
N LEU A 80 2.81 3.62 -15.40
CA LEU A 80 3.54 2.40 -15.75
C LEU A 80 2.77 1.56 -16.77
N ALA A 81 1.53 1.15 -16.47
CA ALA A 81 0.78 0.24 -17.33
C ALA A 81 0.15 0.94 -18.55
N LEU A 82 -0.52 2.08 -18.37
CA LEU A 82 -1.23 2.75 -19.46
C LEU A 82 -0.35 3.13 -20.66
N PRO A 83 0.90 3.62 -20.48
CA PRO A 83 1.79 3.85 -21.61
C PRO A 83 2.00 2.61 -22.47
N ASP A 84 2.24 1.45 -21.86
CA ASP A 84 2.45 0.19 -22.57
C ASP A 84 1.22 -0.22 -23.39
N TYR A 85 0.02 -0.14 -22.77
CA TYR A 85 -1.25 -0.43 -23.48
C TYR A 85 -1.53 0.52 -24.65
N LEU A 86 -1.05 1.75 -24.59
CA LEU A 86 -1.23 2.75 -25.64
C LEU A 86 -0.04 2.82 -26.63
N GLY A 87 0.98 1.96 -26.45
CA GLY A 87 2.15 1.89 -27.32
C GLY A 87 3.14 3.06 -27.14
N PHE A 88 3.19 3.65 -25.96
CA PHE A 88 4.15 4.69 -25.62
C PHE A 88 5.30 4.13 -24.78
N PRO A 89 6.52 4.62 -24.99
CA PRO A 89 7.68 4.17 -24.20
C PRO A 89 7.67 4.63 -22.74
N ASP A 90 6.92 5.67 -22.43
CA ASP A 90 6.80 6.26 -21.09
C ASP A 90 5.61 7.22 -20.97
N ALA A 91 5.25 7.55 -19.73
CA ALA A 91 4.15 8.47 -19.43
C ALA A 91 4.41 9.91 -19.87
N ILE A 92 5.67 10.35 -19.98
CA ILE A 92 6.02 11.72 -20.41
C ILE A 92 5.67 11.90 -21.89
N ARG A 93 6.04 10.93 -22.72
CA ARG A 93 5.69 10.93 -24.14
C ARG A 93 4.19 10.73 -24.37
N MET A 94 3.56 9.89 -23.53
CA MET A 94 2.10 9.74 -23.53
C MET A 94 1.38 11.05 -23.22
N ALA A 95 1.91 11.89 -22.32
CA ALA A 95 1.28 13.14 -21.89
C ALA A 95 1.00 14.13 -23.04
N SER A 96 1.78 14.08 -24.12
CA SER A 96 1.54 14.93 -25.31
C SER A 96 0.23 14.61 -26.03
N LYS A 97 -0.20 13.34 -25.98
CA LYS A 97 -1.40 12.85 -26.67
C LYS A 97 -2.56 12.58 -25.70
N TYR A 98 -2.25 12.24 -24.46
CA TYR A 98 -3.22 11.88 -23.40
C TYR A 98 -3.03 12.76 -22.15
N PRO A 99 -3.09 14.10 -22.27
CA PRO A 99 -2.84 15.01 -21.14
C PRO A 99 -3.91 14.92 -20.04
N LYS A 100 -5.14 14.50 -20.38
CA LYS A 100 -6.23 14.35 -19.41
C LYS A 100 -5.97 13.18 -18.46
N GLU A 101 -5.53 12.05 -19.00
CA GLU A 101 -5.22 10.84 -18.26
C GLU A 101 -4.02 11.05 -17.33
N VAL A 102 -2.99 11.73 -17.83
CA VAL A 102 -1.84 12.11 -16.99
C VAL A 102 -2.23 13.08 -15.88
N LYS A 103 -3.08 14.06 -16.18
CA LYS A 103 -3.60 14.97 -15.15
C LYS A 103 -4.43 14.23 -14.11
N ALA A 104 -5.26 13.27 -14.53
CA ALA A 104 -6.04 12.42 -13.66
C ALA A 104 -5.15 11.59 -12.71
N ALA A 105 -4.08 10.99 -13.25
CA ALA A 105 -3.08 10.28 -12.47
C ALA A 105 -2.45 11.15 -11.38
N LEU A 106 -2.02 12.36 -11.74
CA LEU A 106 -1.40 13.30 -10.81
C LEU A 106 -2.36 13.77 -9.72
N MET A 107 -3.65 13.91 -10.03
CA MET A 107 -4.68 14.25 -9.04
C MET A 107 -4.88 13.14 -8.02
N LEU A 108 -5.04 11.89 -8.47
CA LEU A 108 -5.17 10.73 -7.58
C LEU A 108 -3.92 10.55 -6.73
N LYS A 109 -2.75 10.59 -7.35
CA LYS A 109 -1.48 10.49 -6.62
C LYS A 109 -1.36 11.57 -5.54
N LYS A 110 -1.71 12.82 -5.87
CA LYS A 110 -1.70 13.93 -4.91
C LYS A 110 -2.66 13.71 -3.75
N ALA A 111 -3.84 13.12 -4.00
CA ALA A 111 -4.79 12.81 -2.95
C ALA A 111 -4.25 11.75 -1.98
N GLY A 112 -3.63 10.66 -2.49
CA GLY A 112 -2.94 9.67 -1.66
C GLY A 112 -1.77 10.26 -0.87
N ASN A 113 -0.93 11.06 -1.52
CA ASN A 113 0.19 11.76 -0.87
C ASN A 113 -0.28 12.71 0.24
N MET A 114 -1.44 13.35 0.08
CA MET A 114 -2.00 14.22 1.13
C MET A 114 -2.30 13.41 2.41
N VAL A 115 -2.80 12.19 2.28
CA VAL A 115 -3.00 11.30 3.44
C VAL A 115 -1.66 11.04 4.13
N HIS A 116 -0.63 10.67 3.37
CA HIS A 116 0.71 10.44 3.90
C HIS A 116 1.26 11.68 4.60
N ASN A 117 1.18 12.83 3.96
CA ASN A 117 1.71 14.08 4.51
C ASN A 117 1.03 14.47 5.84
N ILE A 118 -0.29 14.31 5.92
CA ILE A 118 -1.07 14.67 7.11
C ILE A 118 -0.91 13.61 8.21
N VAL A 119 -1.07 12.33 7.90
CA VAL A 119 -1.08 11.25 8.89
C VAL A 119 0.33 10.84 9.29
N SER A 120 1.22 10.67 8.33
CA SER A 120 2.58 10.16 8.54
C SER A 120 3.65 11.27 8.61
N GLY A 121 3.27 12.54 8.37
CA GLY A 121 4.10 13.72 8.50
C GLY A 121 4.89 14.11 7.25
N ARG A 122 4.90 13.27 6.22
CA ARG A 122 5.46 13.56 4.89
C ARG A 122 5.03 12.51 3.88
N GLU A 123 5.11 12.86 2.60
CA GLU A 123 4.65 12.02 1.50
C GLU A 123 5.44 10.71 1.36
N VAL A 124 6.73 10.75 1.61
CA VAL A 124 7.63 9.60 1.47
C VAL A 124 8.39 9.38 2.77
N HIS A 125 8.48 8.12 3.21
CA HIS A 125 9.16 7.73 4.45
C HIS A 125 8.66 8.50 5.68
N GLY A 126 7.34 8.58 5.82
CA GLY A 126 6.67 9.20 6.96
C GLY A 126 7.16 8.67 8.31
N MET A 127 7.01 9.45 9.36
CA MET A 127 7.64 9.15 10.64
C MET A 127 6.72 9.32 11.86
N ASN A 128 5.44 9.61 11.65
CA ASN A 128 4.52 9.81 12.77
C ASN A 128 4.03 8.50 13.39
N GLU A 129 3.90 7.44 12.58
CA GLU A 129 3.51 6.13 13.08
C GLU A 129 4.60 5.52 13.94
N ARG A 130 4.22 5.06 15.14
CA ARG A 130 5.10 4.53 16.19
C ARG A 130 4.50 3.26 16.81
N VAL A 131 5.32 2.53 17.50
CA VAL A 131 4.86 1.46 18.40
C VAL A 131 3.94 2.09 19.45
N GLY A 132 2.71 1.58 19.54
CA GLY A 132 1.69 2.08 20.44
C GLY A 132 0.82 3.21 19.90
N GLY A 133 1.10 3.77 18.69
CA GLY A 133 0.26 4.82 18.12
C GLY A 133 0.95 5.72 17.10
N PHE A 134 0.81 7.02 17.29
CA PHE A 134 1.36 8.08 16.45
C PHE A 134 2.02 9.16 17.29
N SER A 135 3.11 9.75 16.79
CA SER A 135 3.77 10.89 17.46
C SER A 135 3.02 12.22 17.27
N LYS A 136 2.23 12.32 16.20
CA LYS A 136 1.30 13.43 15.93
C LYS A 136 -0.01 12.83 15.42
N ILE A 137 -1.12 13.34 15.93
CA ILE A 137 -2.48 13.00 15.47
C ILE A 137 -2.98 14.15 14.60
N PRO A 138 -3.59 13.86 13.42
CA PRO A 138 -4.19 14.89 12.59
C PRO A 138 -5.27 15.67 13.33
N THR A 139 -5.38 16.96 13.06
CA THR A 139 -6.49 17.82 13.51
C THR A 139 -7.75 17.52 12.71
N GLU A 140 -8.90 17.99 13.19
CA GLU A 140 -10.17 17.86 12.48
C GLU A 140 -10.10 18.55 11.10
N ASP A 141 -9.52 19.75 11.02
CA ASP A 141 -9.34 20.47 9.76
C ASP A 141 -8.45 19.71 8.78
N GLU A 142 -7.38 19.09 9.25
CA GLU A 142 -6.51 18.23 8.42
C GLU A 142 -7.28 16.99 7.89
N LEU A 143 -8.14 16.38 8.70
CA LEU A 143 -8.99 15.26 8.26
C LEU A 143 -10.06 15.72 7.25
N LEU A 144 -10.64 16.91 7.43
CA LEU A 144 -11.58 17.48 6.46
C LEU A 144 -10.92 17.77 5.11
N GLN A 145 -9.65 18.21 5.11
CA GLN A 145 -8.89 18.37 3.87
C GLN A 145 -8.69 17.04 3.13
N ILE A 146 -8.34 15.96 3.85
CA ILE A 146 -8.26 14.61 3.26
C ILE A 146 -9.61 14.22 2.66
N ARG A 147 -10.68 14.34 3.41
CA ARG A 147 -12.03 14.00 2.95
C ARG A 147 -12.38 14.73 1.67
N LYS A 148 -12.17 16.03 1.62
CA LYS A 148 -12.43 16.85 0.42
C LYS A 148 -11.62 16.35 -0.78
N ALA A 149 -10.32 16.08 -0.61
CA ALA A 149 -9.47 15.58 -1.68
C ALA A 149 -9.94 14.21 -2.20
N MET A 150 -10.41 13.33 -1.31
CA MET A 150 -10.97 12.03 -1.70
C MET A 150 -12.28 12.18 -2.49
N GLU A 151 -13.19 13.04 -2.04
CA GLU A 151 -14.45 13.32 -2.75
C GLU A 151 -14.19 13.90 -4.15
N GLU A 152 -13.25 14.84 -4.29
CA GLU A 152 -12.87 15.45 -5.57
C GLU A 152 -12.19 14.47 -6.52
N SER A 153 -11.50 13.46 -6.02
CA SER A 153 -10.78 12.48 -6.83
C SER A 153 -11.60 11.24 -7.21
N LYS A 154 -12.79 11.06 -6.66
CA LYS A 154 -13.63 9.88 -6.88
C LYS A 154 -13.92 9.61 -8.36
N ALA A 155 -14.40 10.62 -9.09
CA ALA A 155 -14.69 10.47 -10.52
C ALA A 155 -13.45 10.08 -11.35
N THR A 156 -12.27 10.51 -10.91
CA THR A 156 -11.00 10.14 -11.55
C THR A 156 -10.64 8.68 -11.28
N ALA A 157 -10.94 8.17 -10.10
CA ALA A 157 -10.75 6.75 -9.78
C ALA A 157 -11.71 5.86 -10.59
N GLU A 158 -12.98 6.28 -10.73
CA GLU A 158 -13.97 5.61 -11.56
C GLU A 158 -13.53 5.55 -13.04
N LEU A 159 -13.01 6.66 -13.58
CA LEU A 159 -12.43 6.69 -14.93
C LEU A 159 -11.28 5.68 -15.10
N ALA A 160 -10.41 5.53 -14.10
CA ALA A 160 -9.32 4.57 -14.16
C ALA A 160 -9.86 3.13 -14.29
N VAL A 161 -10.89 2.77 -13.51
CA VAL A 161 -11.52 1.45 -13.58
C VAL A 161 -12.14 1.24 -14.97
N GLU A 162 -12.86 2.23 -15.51
CA GLU A 162 -13.47 2.13 -16.83
C GLU A 162 -12.44 1.95 -17.96
N LEU A 163 -11.31 2.63 -17.89
CA LEU A 163 -10.23 2.53 -18.87
C LEU A 163 -9.65 1.11 -18.90
N PHE A 164 -9.34 0.55 -17.73
CA PHE A 164 -8.69 -0.75 -17.64
C PHE A 164 -9.66 -1.93 -17.74
N ALA A 165 -10.95 -1.76 -17.41
CA ALA A 165 -11.96 -2.78 -17.65
C ALA A 165 -12.13 -3.13 -19.15
N LYS A 166 -11.71 -2.24 -20.04
CA LYS A 166 -11.74 -2.41 -21.50
C LYS A 166 -10.41 -2.86 -22.09
N ALA A 167 -9.37 -2.96 -21.27
CA ALA A 167 -8.05 -3.37 -21.73
C ALA A 167 -8.02 -4.86 -22.06
N GLU A 168 -7.47 -5.21 -23.22
CA GLU A 168 -7.26 -6.61 -23.59
C GLU A 168 -6.05 -7.17 -22.82
N ILE A 169 -6.30 -8.19 -22.03
CA ILE A 169 -5.25 -8.91 -21.32
C ILE A 169 -4.59 -9.89 -22.31
N PRO A 170 -3.26 -9.84 -22.50
CA PRO A 170 -2.57 -10.76 -23.39
C PRO A 170 -2.73 -12.21 -22.92
N LYS A 171 -3.03 -13.14 -23.85
CA LYS A 171 -3.25 -14.56 -23.51
C LYS A 171 -2.09 -15.22 -22.78
N PHE A 172 -0.85 -14.76 -23.00
CA PHE A 172 0.32 -15.29 -22.29
C PHE A 172 0.32 -14.96 -20.78
N ALA A 173 -0.51 -14.02 -20.35
CA ALA A 173 -0.65 -13.67 -18.94
C ALA A 173 -1.66 -14.57 -18.19
N GLU A 174 -2.40 -15.40 -18.93
CA GLU A 174 -3.30 -16.38 -18.32
C GLU A 174 -2.48 -17.56 -17.76
N SER A 175 -2.62 -17.83 -16.49
CA SER A 175 -1.97 -18.99 -15.85
C SER A 175 -2.79 -19.47 -14.67
N ASP A 176 -2.81 -20.80 -14.48
CA ASP A 176 -3.40 -21.44 -13.30
C ASP A 176 -2.40 -21.33 -12.13
N ASN A 177 -2.54 -20.28 -11.35
CA ASN A 177 -1.71 -20.08 -10.18
C ASN A 177 -2.54 -20.29 -8.90
N MET A 178 -1.88 -20.82 -7.88
CA MET A 178 -2.41 -20.76 -6.53
C MET A 178 -2.35 -19.30 -6.05
N LEU A 179 -3.50 -18.73 -5.72
CA LEU A 179 -3.62 -17.35 -5.22
C LEU A 179 -3.77 -17.38 -3.71
N MET A 180 -3.17 -16.41 -3.05
CA MET A 180 -3.26 -16.22 -1.60
C MET A 180 -3.50 -14.75 -1.29
N ALA A 181 -4.43 -14.47 -0.38
CA ALA A 181 -4.73 -13.11 0.09
C ALA A 181 -5.10 -13.09 1.57
N LEU A 182 -4.90 -11.94 2.22
CA LEU A 182 -5.45 -11.71 3.55
C LEU A 182 -6.98 -11.77 3.51
N ASP A 183 -7.56 -12.35 4.56
CA ASP A 183 -9.00 -12.34 4.80
C ASP A 183 -9.34 -11.25 5.82
N PRO A 184 -9.79 -10.07 5.36
CA PRO A 184 -10.21 -8.97 6.24
C PRO A 184 -11.68 -9.07 6.65
N GLY A 185 -12.37 -10.16 6.32
CA GLY A 185 -13.81 -10.30 6.47
C GLY A 185 -14.60 -9.49 5.42
N GLU A 186 -15.61 -8.75 5.87
CA GLU A 186 -16.48 -7.98 4.98
C GLU A 186 -15.88 -6.67 4.45
N LYS A 187 -14.69 -6.30 4.90
CA LYS A 187 -14.05 -5.04 4.53
C LYS A 187 -12.92 -5.28 3.54
N PHE A 188 -12.74 -4.36 2.60
CA PHE A 188 -11.47 -4.28 1.91
C PHE A 188 -10.44 -3.78 2.92
N GLY A 189 -9.49 -4.63 3.27
CA GLY A 189 -8.55 -4.32 4.34
C GLY A 189 -7.17 -4.83 4.04
N TYR A 190 -6.22 -4.17 4.65
CA TYR A 190 -4.81 -4.54 4.63
C TYR A 190 -4.42 -5.36 5.87
N PHE A 191 -5.32 -5.47 6.82
CA PHE A 191 -5.13 -6.19 8.07
C PHE A 191 -6.13 -7.32 8.17
N GLY A 192 -5.65 -8.49 8.52
CA GLY A 192 -6.44 -9.69 8.76
C GLY A 192 -5.68 -10.66 9.63
N ASP A 193 -6.40 -11.52 10.32
CA ASP A 193 -5.80 -12.55 11.16
C ASP A 193 -5.63 -13.89 10.41
N TYR A 194 -6.17 -13.96 9.19
CA TYR A 194 -6.15 -15.15 8.35
C TYR A 194 -5.75 -14.82 6.92
N VAL A 195 -5.24 -15.82 6.22
CA VAL A 195 -5.09 -15.84 4.77
C VAL A 195 -6.01 -16.88 4.17
N LEU A 196 -6.59 -16.55 3.02
CA LEU A 196 -7.34 -17.47 2.17
C LEU A 196 -6.47 -17.89 1.00
N ILE A 197 -6.56 -19.15 0.62
CA ILE A 197 -5.94 -19.71 -0.58
C ILE A 197 -7.05 -20.03 -1.59
N SER A 198 -6.76 -19.87 -2.88
CA SER A 198 -7.74 -20.08 -3.96
C SER A 198 -8.31 -21.50 -4.01
N THR A 199 -7.67 -22.46 -3.37
CA THR A 199 -8.15 -23.84 -3.20
C THR A 199 -9.17 -23.98 -2.06
N GLY A 200 -9.42 -22.91 -1.29
CA GLY A 200 -10.44 -22.84 -0.25
C GLY A 200 -9.92 -22.98 1.21
N GLU A 201 -8.63 -23.24 1.38
CA GLU A 201 -8.05 -23.32 2.71
C GLU A 201 -7.87 -21.93 3.33
N ARG A 202 -7.95 -21.91 4.67
CA ARG A 202 -7.81 -20.71 5.48
C ARG A 202 -6.81 -20.97 6.60
N TYR A 203 -5.76 -20.18 6.66
CA TYR A 203 -4.68 -20.31 7.64
C TYR A 203 -4.54 -19.07 8.51
N PRO A 204 -4.29 -19.20 9.81
CA PRO A 204 -3.89 -18.08 10.64
C PRO A 204 -2.62 -17.41 10.10
N VAL A 205 -2.58 -16.09 10.08
CA VAL A 205 -1.36 -15.33 9.65
C VAL A 205 -0.13 -15.74 10.47
N GLU A 206 -0.34 -16.16 11.73
CA GLU A 206 0.73 -16.59 12.63
C GLU A 206 1.43 -17.87 12.16
N GLU A 207 0.73 -18.71 11.43
CA GLU A 207 1.26 -19.98 10.92
C GLU A 207 2.07 -19.80 9.63
N LEU A 208 1.94 -18.66 8.95
CA LEU A 208 2.66 -18.42 7.68
C LEU A 208 4.19 -18.47 7.84
N SER A 209 4.70 -18.06 8.99
CA SER A 209 6.15 -18.13 9.26
C SER A 209 6.65 -19.56 9.52
N LEU A 210 5.77 -20.49 9.85
CA LEU A 210 6.11 -21.89 10.10
C LEU A 210 6.22 -22.71 8.81
N ILE A 211 5.68 -22.24 7.72
CA ILE A 211 5.73 -22.89 6.40
C ILE A 211 7.17 -22.92 5.85
N HIS A 212 8.01 -22.02 6.30
CA HIS A 212 9.42 -21.93 5.87
C HIS A 212 10.40 -22.71 6.76
N ILE A 213 9.93 -23.35 7.79
CA ILE A 213 10.73 -24.17 8.71
C ILE A 213 10.50 -25.63 8.43
#